data_f42f862032081dd74583cda8b59c12c4
#
_entry.id   f42f862032081dd74583cda8b59c12c4
#
_cell.length_a   1.000
_cell.length_b   1.000
_cell.length_c   1.000
_cell.angle_alpha   90.00
_cell.angle_beta   90.00
_cell.angle_gamma   90.00
#
_symmetry.space_group_name_H-M   'P 1'
#
loop_
_entity.id
_entity.type
_entity.pdbx_description
1 polymer ?
#
loop_
_entity_poly.entity_id
_entity_poly.type
_entity_poly.pdbx_seq_one_letter_code
_entity_poly.pdbx_strand_id
1 'polypeptide(L)'
;MKTYAPALYTAALLTACSPAADSNHPSGQNAPANTESDGKNITLLNASYDVARDFYKEYNPLFIKTYQSEHPGTSVSIQQSHGGSSKQALSVANGLQADVVTMNQSSDIDLLEKKGLVEKGWQQALPDHAAPYTSTMVFLVRKNNPKQIRDWNDLAKDGVNIVIANPKTSGNGRYAFLGAYGYGLKTTNGNEQEAQKLVASILKNTPVFENGGRAATTTFTQRNIGDVLITFENEANYVSKKLTQGQFEIVYPSYTISAESPVAVVNSVVAKKGTQKTARAYLEYLWSEPAQELAASLYLHPRNPEVLARHKADFPDLDSFSPEEKFGGWDNIMKTYFADGGIFDRLTAQK
;
A
#
# COMPACT_ATOMS: atom_id res chain seq x y z
N MET A 1 -4.47 -7.16 60.42
CA MET A 1 -4.68 -6.06 61.37
C MET A 1 -4.09 -4.78 60.81
N LYS A 2 -4.88 -3.87 60.35
CA LYS A 2 -4.95 -2.42 60.44
C LYS A 2 -5.84 -1.89 59.34
N THR A 3 -7.03 -1.64 59.74
CA THR A 3 -8.10 -0.90 59.13
C THR A 3 -7.79 0.59 59.14
N TYR A 4 -8.11 1.35 58.11
CA TYR A 4 -8.53 2.75 58.17
C TYR A 4 -9.62 3.06 57.17
N ALA A 5 -10.65 3.74 57.67
CA ALA A 5 -11.93 4.07 57.08
C ALA A 5 -11.94 5.49 56.45
N PRO A 6 -13.05 5.92 55.81
CA PRO A 6 -13.10 7.00 54.84
C PRO A 6 -13.39 8.37 55.43
N ALA A 7 -13.11 9.44 54.71
CA ALA A 7 -13.54 10.79 54.99
C ALA A 7 -14.50 11.33 53.93
N LEU A 8 -15.74 11.54 54.34
CA LEU A 8 -16.75 12.38 53.69
C LEU A 8 -16.34 13.86 53.78
N TYR A 9 -16.57 14.64 52.77
CA TYR A 9 -16.79 16.08 52.89
C TYR A 9 -18.01 16.52 52.09
N THR A 10 -18.82 17.29 52.79
CA THR A 10 -20.19 17.75 52.54
C THR A 10 -20.26 18.94 51.60
N ALA A 11 -21.42 19.07 50.99
CA ALA A 11 -21.90 20.12 50.09
C ALA A 11 -22.02 21.51 50.73
N ALA A 12 -21.95 22.55 49.91
CA ALA A 12 -22.61 23.82 50.20
C ALA A 12 -23.20 24.44 48.92
N LEU A 13 -24.51 24.51 48.88
CA LEU A 13 -25.36 25.27 47.96
C LEU A 13 -25.35 26.75 48.37
N LEU A 14 -25.23 27.67 47.44
CA LEU A 14 -25.63 29.04 47.57
C LEU A 14 -26.41 29.51 46.35
N THR A 15 -27.69 29.74 46.55
CA THR A 15 -28.64 30.41 45.66
C THR A 15 -28.57 31.94 45.92
N ALA A 16 -28.63 32.74 44.88
CA ALA A 16 -29.12 34.12 44.97
C ALA A 16 -29.69 34.64 43.64
N CYS A 17 -30.82 35.30 43.79
CA CYS A 17 -31.81 35.75 42.83
C CYS A 17 -31.41 36.89 41.87
N SER A 18 -32.16 36.97 40.79
CA SER A 18 -32.30 38.14 39.87
C SER A 18 -32.94 39.37 40.55
N PRO A 19 -32.87 40.58 39.92
CA PRO A 19 -34.09 41.10 39.29
C PRO A 19 -33.94 41.70 37.89
N ALA A 20 -35.08 41.80 37.21
CA ALA A 20 -35.31 42.30 35.87
C ALA A 20 -35.62 43.82 35.82
N ALA A 21 -35.62 44.32 34.60
CA ALA A 21 -36.21 45.56 34.02
C ALA A 21 -35.14 46.57 33.54
N ASP A 22 -35.19 47.29 32.43
CA ASP A 22 -36.21 47.60 31.44
C ASP A 22 -35.56 48.23 30.19
N SER A 23 -36.27 48.16 29.10
CA SER A 23 -36.12 48.76 27.79
C SER A 23 -35.41 50.10 27.63
N ASN A 24 -34.56 50.24 26.55
CA ASN A 24 -34.78 51.25 25.48
C ASN A 24 -33.74 51.11 24.34
N HIS A 25 -34.24 51.02 23.09
CA HIS A 25 -33.45 51.22 21.84
C HIS A 25 -33.16 52.72 21.66
N PRO A 26 -32.08 53.15 20.92
CA PRO A 26 -32.14 53.17 19.47
C PRO A 26 -30.84 52.88 18.67
N SER A 27 -31.10 52.35 17.48
CA SER A 27 -30.45 52.57 16.17
C SER A 27 -28.94 52.73 16.02
N GLY A 28 -28.35 51.79 15.31
CA GLY A 28 -27.52 52.08 14.18
C GLY A 28 -26.04 52.23 14.37
N GLN A 29 -25.30 51.12 14.16
CA GLN A 29 -24.03 51.19 13.41
C GLN A 29 -23.69 49.79 12.89
N ASN A 30 -23.56 49.68 11.57
CA ASN A 30 -23.04 48.52 10.90
C ASN A 30 -21.60 48.24 11.37
N ALA A 31 -21.43 47.23 12.20
CA ALA A 31 -20.12 46.57 12.39
C ALA A 31 -19.91 45.58 11.23
N PRO A 32 -18.71 45.53 10.63
CA PRO A 32 -18.45 44.50 9.62
C PRO A 32 -18.59 43.13 10.25
N ALA A 33 -19.38 42.27 9.60
CA ALA A 33 -19.49 40.88 9.97
C ALA A 33 -18.09 40.26 9.91
N ASN A 34 -17.52 40.03 11.06
CA ASN A 34 -16.38 39.12 11.19
C ASN A 34 -16.92 37.74 10.87
N THR A 35 -16.81 37.33 9.62
CA THR A 35 -16.90 35.93 9.23
C THR A 35 -15.66 35.27 9.83
N GLU A 36 -15.71 34.84 11.09
CA GLU A 36 -14.88 33.78 11.59
C GLU A 36 -15.17 32.58 10.69
N SER A 37 -14.26 32.30 9.76
CA SER A 37 -14.25 31.04 9.03
C SER A 37 -14.00 29.98 10.09
N ASP A 38 -15.03 29.22 10.48
CA ASP A 38 -14.89 27.98 11.24
C ASP A 38 -14.00 27.05 10.40
N GLY A 39 -12.70 27.13 10.64
CA GLY A 39 -11.69 26.34 9.96
C GLY A 39 -11.95 24.86 10.23
N LYS A 40 -12.28 24.11 9.16
CA LYS A 40 -12.50 22.67 9.28
C LYS A 40 -11.16 21.97 9.48
N ASN A 41 -11.02 21.27 10.60
CA ASN A 41 -9.92 20.35 10.83
C ASN A 41 -10.32 18.96 10.33
N ILE A 42 -9.69 18.47 9.28
CA ILE A 42 -9.96 17.18 8.68
C ILE A 42 -8.75 16.25 8.87
N THR A 43 -8.99 15.08 9.44
CA THR A 43 -7.97 14.05 9.57
C THR A 43 -8.39 12.82 8.77
N LEU A 44 -7.60 12.44 7.77
CA LEU A 44 -7.74 11.20 7.04
C LEU A 44 -6.77 10.14 7.57
N LEU A 45 -7.18 8.88 7.55
CA LEU A 45 -6.30 7.73 7.74
C LEU A 45 -6.21 6.95 6.41
N ASN A 46 -5.00 6.80 5.89
CA ASN A 46 -4.70 5.93 4.75
C ASN A 46 -4.12 4.59 5.27
N ALA A 47 -4.80 3.49 5.01
CA ALA A 47 -4.28 2.15 5.24
C ALA A 47 -3.61 1.65 3.95
N SER A 48 -2.28 1.50 3.99
CA SER A 48 -1.43 1.31 2.81
C SER A 48 -0.56 0.07 2.92
N TYR A 49 -0.23 -0.53 1.77
CA TYR A 49 0.84 -1.53 1.72
C TYR A 49 2.20 -0.90 2.05
N ASP A 50 3.11 -1.70 2.61
CA ASP A 50 4.27 -1.21 3.36
C ASP A 50 5.37 -0.56 2.50
N VAL A 51 5.60 -1.03 1.28
CA VAL A 51 6.62 -0.47 0.39
C VAL A 51 6.19 0.86 -0.26
N ALA A 52 4.92 1.26 -0.17
CA ALA A 52 4.47 2.59 -0.58
C ALA A 52 4.75 3.69 0.46
N ARG A 53 5.31 3.34 1.62
CA ARG A 53 5.58 4.28 2.72
C ARG A 53 6.34 5.53 2.28
N ASP A 54 7.41 5.35 1.51
CA ASP A 54 8.25 6.47 1.08
C ASP A 54 7.52 7.37 0.08
N PHE A 55 6.71 6.79 -0.81
CA PHE A 55 5.84 7.56 -1.70
C PHE A 55 4.85 8.42 -0.91
N TYR A 56 4.09 7.85 0.02
CA TYR A 56 3.09 8.62 0.78
C TYR A 56 3.71 9.63 1.74
N LYS A 57 4.94 9.40 2.20
CA LYS A 57 5.68 10.38 3.01
C LYS A 57 5.91 11.69 2.24
N GLU A 58 6.18 11.60 0.94
CA GLU A 58 6.38 12.76 0.07
C GLU A 58 5.08 13.26 -0.58
N TYR A 59 4.15 12.36 -0.90
CA TYR A 59 2.85 12.68 -1.49
C TYR A 59 1.95 13.48 -0.56
N ASN A 60 1.87 13.11 0.73
CA ASN A 60 0.96 13.76 1.66
C ASN A 60 1.18 15.28 1.78
N PRO A 61 2.42 15.78 1.92
CA PRO A 61 2.67 17.23 1.93
C PRO A 61 2.25 17.94 0.62
N LEU A 62 2.42 17.28 -0.55
CA LEU A 62 1.99 17.84 -1.83
C LEU A 62 0.47 17.99 -1.88
N PHE A 63 -0.25 16.93 -1.55
CA PHE A 63 -1.71 16.98 -1.48
C PHE A 63 -2.21 18.03 -0.48
N ILE A 64 -1.70 18.03 0.75
CA ILE A 64 -2.11 18.97 1.80
C ILE A 64 -1.93 20.41 1.33
N LYS A 65 -0.78 20.74 0.75
CA LYS A 65 -0.49 22.09 0.25
C LYS A 65 -1.49 22.51 -0.83
N THR A 66 -1.73 21.65 -1.82
CA THR A 66 -2.66 21.94 -2.92
C THR A 66 -4.08 22.07 -2.39
N TYR A 67 -4.56 21.09 -1.63
CA TYR A 67 -5.93 21.07 -1.12
C TYR A 67 -6.24 22.28 -0.22
N GLN A 68 -5.33 22.67 0.66
CA GLN A 68 -5.52 23.84 1.52
C GLN A 68 -5.49 25.15 0.75
N SER A 69 -4.73 25.25 -0.35
CA SER A 69 -4.75 26.42 -1.22
C SER A 69 -6.09 26.60 -1.96
N GLU A 70 -6.74 25.49 -2.31
CA GLU A 70 -8.05 25.46 -2.98
C GLU A 70 -9.22 25.60 -1.99
N HIS A 71 -8.98 25.31 -0.71
CA HIS A 71 -9.99 25.34 0.37
C HIS A 71 -9.50 26.20 1.55
N PRO A 72 -9.47 27.53 1.41
CA PRO A 72 -9.03 28.43 2.48
C PRO A 72 -9.80 28.21 3.79
N GLY A 73 -9.10 28.22 4.91
CA GLY A 73 -9.68 27.95 6.23
C GLY A 73 -9.81 26.46 6.59
N THR A 74 -9.46 25.54 5.68
CA THR A 74 -9.42 24.11 5.97
C THR A 74 -8.01 23.66 6.34
N SER A 75 -7.87 22.94 7.46
CA SER A 75 -6.64 22.25 7.85
C SER A 75 -6.80 20.76 7.61
N VAL A 76 -5.85 20.15 6.93
CA VAL A 76 -5.86 18.70 6.62
C VAL A 76 -4.63 18.05 7.20
N SER A 77 -4.82 16.90 7.84
CA SER A 77 -3.75 15.99 8.27
C SER A 77 -4.00 14.58 7.74
N ILE A 78 -2.94 13.91 7.33
CA ILE A 78 -3.01 12.54 6.81
C ILE A 78 -2.22 11.61 7.73
N GLN A 79 -2.94 10.70 8.38
CA GLN A 79 -2.35 9.60 9.14
C GLN A 79 -2.11 8.41 8.24
N GLN A 80 -1.10 7.61 8.56
CA GLN A 80 -0.70 6.43 7.77
C GLN A 80 -0.67 5.17 8.63
N SER A 81 -1.25 4.09 8.10
CA SER A 81 -1.05 2.74 8.61
C SER A 81 -0.41 1.89 7.51
N HIS A 82 0.79 1.36 7.75
CA HIS A 82 1.54 0.60 6.76
C HIS A 82 1.77 -0.84 7.21
N GLY A 83 1.60 -1.79 6.30
CA GLY A 83 1.83 -3.22 6.54
C GLY A 83 1.69 -4.03 5.26
N GLY A 84 1.81 -5.35 5.33
CA GLY A 84 1.47 -6.19 4.18
C GLY A 84 0.04 -5.90 3.70
N SER A 85 -0.16 -5.78 2.38
CA SER A 85 -1.42 -5.30 1.78
C SER A 85 -2.65 -6.03 2.34
N SER A 86 -2.65 -7.37 2.30
CA SER A 86 -3.78 -8.15 2.83
C SER A 86 -3.96 -8.03 4.34
N LYS A 87 -2.88 -7.82 5.09
CA LYS A 87 -2.96 -7.54 6.54
C LYS A 87 -3.64 -6.20 6.80
N GLN A 88 -3.35 -5.17 5.99
CA GLN A 88 -4.02 -3.87 6.07
C GLN A 88 -5.50 -3.99 5.70
N ALA A 89 -5.83 -4.69 4.61
CA ALA A 89 -7.23 -4.94 4.23
C ALA A 89 -8.00 -5.66 5.35
N LEU A 90 -7.42 -6.69 5.97
CA LEU A 90 -8.02 -7.37 7.11
C LEU A 90 -8.17 -6.45 8.33
N SER A 91 -7.21 -5.56 8.60
CA SER A 91 -7.33 -4.60 9.69
C SER A 91 -8.51 -3.64 9.48
N VAL A 92 -8.71 -3.15 8.25
CA VAL A 92 -9.89 -2.33 7.89
C VAL A 92 -11.17 -3.15 7.99
N ALA A 93 -11.17 -4.38 7.49
CA ALA A 93 -12.29 -5.31 7.58
C ALA A 93 -12.71 -5.62 9.03
N ASN A 94 -11.75 -5.54 9.96
CA ASN A 94 -11.93 -5.79 11.39
C ASN A 94 -12.07 -4.49 12.22
N GLY A 95 -12.28 -3.34 11.58
CA GLY A 95 -12.69 -2.11 12.26
C GLY A 95 -11.66 -0.98 12.31
N LEU A 96 -10.49 -1.08 11.65
CA LEU A 96 -9.60 0.06 11.47
C LEU A 96 -10.34 1.15 10.68
N GLN A 97 -10.49 2.32 11.27
CA GLN A 97 -11.28 3.44 10.72
C GLN A 97 -10.47 4.21 9.66
N ALA A 98 -10.01 3.51 8.63
CA ALA A 98 -9.32 4.12 7.51
C ALA A 98 -10.31 4.82 6.56
N ASP A 99 -9.99 6.03 6.15
CA ASP A 99 -10.80 6.80 5.18
C ASP A 99 -10.55 6.31 3.76
N VAL A 100 -9.31 5.93 3.49
CA VAL A 100 -8.89 5.39 2.19
C VAL A 100 -7.99 4.17 2.39
N VAL A 101 -7.99 3.30 1.38
CA VAL A 101 -7.08 2.17 1.26
C VAL A 101 -6.25 2.31 0.01
N THR A 102 -4.97 1.96 0.11
CA THR A 102 -4.02 1.94 -1.00
C THR A 102 -3.30 0.60 -0.97
N MET A 103 -3.76 -0.31 -1.82
CA MET A 103 -3.34 -1.72 -1.82
C MET A 103 -2.42 -2.03 -3.01
N ASN A 104 -1.84 -3.21 -3.05
CA ASN A 104 -1.04 -3.64 -4.19
C ASN A 104 -1.68 -4.78 -4.99
N GLN A 105 -2.96 -5.05 -4.76
CA GLN A 105 -3.76 -6.03 -5.51
C GLN A 105 -5.25 -5.77 -5.31
N SER A 106 -6.06 -6.02 -6.34
CA SER A 106 -7.50 -5.74 -6.31
C SER A 106 -8.26 -6.59 -5.30
N SER A 107 -7.87 -7.86 -5.10
CA SER A 107 -8.55 -8.77 -4.17
C SER A 107 -8.61 -8.29 -2.72
N ASP A 108 -7.69 -7.43 -2.31
CA ASP A 108 -7.70 -6.83 -0.98
C ASP A 108 -8.81 -5.77 -0.84
N ILE A 109 -9.11 -5.03 -1.91
CA ILE A 109 -10.24 -4.08 -1.95
C ILE A 109 -11.55 -4.82 -2.18
N ASP A 110 -11.56 -5.87 -3.00
CA ASP A 110 -12.73 -6.73 -3.23
C ASP A 110 -13.21 -7.39 -1.93
N LEU A 111 -12.30 -7.72 -1.02
CA LEU A 111 -12.64 -8.19 0.33
C LEU A 111 -13.45 -7.12 1.09
N LEU A 112 -13.07 -5.84 0.98
CA LEU A 112 -13.75 -4.73 1.65
C LEU A 112 -15.09 -4.43 0.98
N GLU A 113 -15.19 -4.55 -0.35
CA GLU A 113 -16.46 -4.47 -1.09
C GLU A 113 -17.43 -5.56 -0.64
N LYS A 114 -16.97 -6.82 -0.60
CA LYS A 114 -17.78 -7.97 -0.12
C LYS A 114 -18.30 -7.78 1.32
N LYS A 115 -17.60 -6.99 2.13
CA LYS A 115 -18.03 -6.61 3.50
C LYS A 115 -18.88 -5.34 3.56
N GLY A 116 -19.18 -4.70 2.43
CA GLY A 116 -19.96 -3.46 2.37
C GLY A 116 -19.23 -2.23 2.94
N LEU A 117 -17.91 -2.26 3.04
CA LEU A 117 -17.09 -1.14 3.51
C LEU A 117 -16.67 -0.22 2.38
N VAL A 118 -16.47 -0.76 1.21
CA VAL A 118 -16.19 -0.08 -0.06
C VAL A 118 -17.37 -0.30 -1.00
N GLU A 119 -17.73 0.71 -1.79
CA GLU A 119 -18.85 0.62 -2.75
C GLU A 119 -18.54 -0.36 -3.88
N LYS A 120 -19.62 -0.99 -4.39
CA LYS A 120 -19.54 -1.85 -5.58
C LYS A 120 -19.06 -1.05 -6.77
N GLY A 121 -18.22 -1.69 -7.58
CA GLY A 121 -17.68 -1.03 -8.77
C GLY A 121 -16.60 0.01 -8.45
N TRP A 122 -15.91 -0.12 -7.35
CA TRP A 122 -14.84 0.77 -6.92
C TRP A 122 -13.75 0.98 -8.00
N GLN A 123 -13.50 -0.04 -8.83
CA GLN A 123 -12.51 0.02 -9.92
C GLN A 123 -12.89 1.06 -11.00
N GLN A 124 -14.17 1.39 -11.17
CA GLN A 124 -14.66 2.39 -12.10
C GLN A 124 -14.78 3.80 -11.48
N ALA A 125 -14.56 3.90 -10.17
CA ALA A 125 -14.69 5.17 -9.46
C ALA A 125 -13.55 6.17 -9.76
N LEU A 126 -12.40 5.68 -10.21
CA LEU A 126 -11.20 6.45 -10.54
C LEU A 126 -10.60 5.94 -11.86
N PRO A 127 -9.72 6.72 -12.54
CA PRO A 127 -9.10 6.29 -13.79
C PRO A 127 -8.25 5.01 -13.62
N ASP A 128 -7.90 4.38 -14.74
CA ASP A 128 -6.98 3.23 -14.81
C ASP A 128 -7.33 2.11 -13.83
N HIS A 129 -8.62 1.78 -13.72
CA HIS A 129 -9.15 0.79 -12.78
C HIS A 129 -8.79 1.10 -11.31
N ALA A 130 -8.76 2.40 -10.98
CA ALA A 130 -8.36 2.94 -9.68
C ALA A 130 -6.91 2.60 -9.29
N ALA A 131 -6.02 2.41 -10.27
CA ALA A 131 -4.61 2.12 -10.05
C ALA A 131 -3.72 3.26 -10.61
N PRO A 132 -3.29 4.22 -9.78
CA PRO A 132 -2.58 5.43 -10.23
C PRO A 132 -1.17 5.17 -10.77
N TYR A 133 -0.58 4.04 -10.46
CA TYR A 133 0.74 3.63 -10.91
C TYR A 133 0.87 2.10 -10.88
N THR A 134 1.91 1.60 -11.53
CA THR A 134 2.26 0.18 -11.54
C THR A 134 3.71 -0.03 -11.12
N SER A 135 4.06 -1.29 -10.90
CA SER A 135 5.44 -1.75 -10.69
C SER A 135 5.59 -3.15 -11.28
N THR A 136 6.79 -3.70 -11.25
CA THR A 136 7.07 -5.08 -11.66
C THR A 136 7.87 -5.82 -10.60
N MET A 137 7.92 -7.16 -10.66
CA MET A 137 8.79 -7.93 -9.78
C MET A 137 10.20 -8.03 -10.38
N VAL A 138 11.20 -7.75 -9.54
CA VAL A 138 12.62 -7.82 -9.88
C VAL A 138 13.40 -8.51 -8.75
N PHE A 139 14.68 -8.75 -8.97
CA PHE A 139 15.59 -9.29 -7.97
C PHE A 139 16.57 -8.22 -7.52
N LEU A 140 16.72 -8.04 -6.22
CA LEU A 140 17.80 -7.27 -5.63
C LEU A 140 18.85 -8.26 -5.13
N VAL A 141 20.06 -8.15 -5.64
CA VAL A 141 21.17 -9.04 -5.32
C VAL A 141 22.31 -8.29 -4.65
N ARG A 142 23.23 -9.02 -4.02
CA ARG A 142 24.44 -8.47 -3.44
C ARG A 142 25.32 -7.86 -4.51
N LYS A 143 26.14 -6.88 -4.15
CA LYS A 143 27.09 -6.22 -5.07
C LYS A 143 27.96 -7.25 -5.78
N ASN A 144 28.19 -7.04 -7.08
CA ASN A 144 28.89 -7.92 -7.99
C ASN A 144 28.20 -9.29 -8.21
N ASN A 145 26.96 -9.45 -7.79
CA ASN A 145 26.11 -10.63 -8.00
C ASN A 145 26.87 -11.98 -7.85
N PRO A 146 27.39 -12.29 -6.65
CA PRO A 146 28.28 -13.43 -6.46
C PRO A 146 27.64 -14.78 -6.76
N LYS A 147 26.30 -14.87 -6.72
CA LYS A 147 25.55 -16.07 -7.10
C LYS A 147 25.20 -16.15 -8.58
N GLN A 148 25.59 -15.13 -9.38
CA GLN A 148 25.34 -15.05 -10.81
C GLN A 148 23.84 -15.22 -11.16
N ILE A 149 22.99 -14.60 -10.38
CA ILE A 149 21.53 -14.60 -10.59
C ILE A 149 21.23 -13.72 -11.81
N ARG A 150 20.56 -14.28 -12.81
CA ARG A 150 20.15 -13.60 -14.04
C ARG A 150 18.68 -13.72 -14.32
N ASP A 151 18.07 -14.84 -13.89
CA ASP A 151 16.66 -15.14 -14.14
C ASP A 151 16.10 -16.06 -13.07
N TRP A 152 14.79 -16.34 -13.12
CA TRP A 152 14.06 -17.18 -12.17
C TRP A 152 14.66 -18.58 -11.98
N ASN A 153 15.19 -19.19 -13.05
CA ASN A 153 15.85 -20.51 -12.96
C ASN A 153 17.08 -20.51 -12.05
N ASP A 154 17.77 -19.38 -11.96
CA ASP A 154 18.96 -19.28 -11.09
C ASP A 154 18.58 -19.30 -9.62
N LEU A 155 17.35 -18.89 -9.29
CA LEU A 155 16.82 -18.91 -7.92
C LEU A 155 16.57 -20.35 -7.41
N ALA A 156 16.42 -21.31 -8.33
CA ALA A 156 16.22 -22.72 -7.99
C ALA A 156 17.53 -23.50 -7.77
N LYS A 157 18.70 -22.88 -8.01
CA LYS A 157 20.01 -23.50 -7.82
C LYS A 157 20.30 -23.75 -6.33
N ASP A 158 20.97 -24.87 -6.04
CA ASP A 158 21.41 -25.17 -4.68
C ASP A 158 22.36 -24.08 -4.13
N GLY A 159 22.19 -23.77 -2.85
CA GLY A 159 23.01 -22.79 -2.16
C GLY A 159 22.65 -21.32 -2.46
N VAL A 160 21.55 -21.04 -3.14
CA VAL A 160 20.95 -19.71 -3.25
C VAL A 160 19.97 -19.54 -2.09
N ASN A 161 20.10 -18.47 -1.31
CA ASN A 161 19.18 -18.15 -0.23
C ASN A 161 18.32 -16.93 -0.63
N ILE A 162 17.01 -17.13 -0.63
CA ILE A 162 16.03 -16.15 -1.12
C ILE A 162 15.28 -15.54 0.07
N VAL A 163 15.02 -14.24 0.00
CA VAL A 163 14.14 -13.52 0.93
C VAL A 163 12.93 -13.03 0.16
N ILE A 164 11.75 -13.36 0.65
CA ILE A 164 10.46 -12.85 0.16
C ILE A 164 9.50 -12.56 1.31
N ALA A 165 8.47 -11.78 1.02
CA ALA A 165 7.32 -11.65 1.90
C ALA A 165 6.44 -12.91 1.84
N ASN A 166 5.68 -13.19 2.90
CA ASN A 166 4.77 -14.33 2.96
C ASN A 166 3.54 -14.10 2.07
N PRO A 167 3.27 -14.96 1.08
CA PRO A 167 2.10 -14.85 0.23
C PRO A 167 0.75 -14.90 0.97
N LYS A 168 0.69 -15.48 2.17
CA LYS A 168 -0.53 -15.48 2.97
C LYS A 168 -0.88 -14.11 3.58
N THR A 169 0.10 -13.23 3.75
CA THR A 169 -0.08 -11.93 4.45
C THR A 169 0.25 -10.71 3.60
N SER A 170 0.92 -10.90 2.45
CA SER A 170 1.46 -9.82 1.64
C SER A 170 1.26 -10.07 0.15
N GLY A 171 0.71 -9.08 -0.54
CA GLY A 171 0.65 -9.09 -2.00
C GLY A 171 2.03 -9.14 -2.65
N ASN A 172 3.06 -8.49 -2.07
CA ASN A 172 4.44 -8.61 -2.55
C ASN A 172 4.88 -10.07 -2.65
N GLY A 173 4.60 -10.89 -1.63
CA GLY A 173 4.86 -12.32 -1.66
C GLY A 173 4.05 -13.07 -2.73
N ARG A 174 2.77 -12.69 -2.92
CA ARG A 174 1.94 -13.28 -3.98
C ARG A 174 2.50 -12.99 -5.36
N TYR A 175 2.89 -11.75 -5.63
CA TYR A 175 3.52 -11.39 -6.90
C TYR A 175 4.86 -12.12 -7.11
N ALA A 176 5.68 -12.28 -6.08
CA ALA A 176 6.91 -13.07 -6.17
C ALA A 176 6.64 -14.52 -6.57
N PHE A 177 5.65 -15.16 -5.92
CA PHE A 177 5.22 -16.52 -6.24
C PHE A 177 4.67 -16.63 -7.67
N LEU A 178 3.73 -15.73 -8.04
CA LEU A 178 3.09 -15.73 -9.35
C LEU A 178 4.08 -15.40 -10.48
N GLY A 179 5.06 -14.52 -10.23
CA GLY A 179 6.14 -14.21 -11.17
C GLY A 179 6.96 -15.45 -11.51
N ALA A 180 7.39 -16.20 -10.50
CA ALA A 180 8.09 -17.47 -10.68
C ALA A 180 7.22 -18.50 -11.41
N TYR A 181 5.95 -18.60 -11.03
CA TYR A 181 5.02 -19.56 -11.64
C TYR A 181 4.74 -19.24 -13.11
N GLY A 182 4.46 -17.97 -13.43
CA GLY A 182 4.22 -17.50 -14.79
C GLY A 182 5.43 -17.66 -15.71
N TYR A 183 6.64 -17.42 -15.17
CA TYR A 183 7.88 -17.71 -15.87
C TYR A 183 8.02 -19.22 -16.16
N GLY A 184 7.78 -20.07 -15.16
CA GLY A 184 7.78 -21.52 -15.32
C GLY A 184 6.83 -21.99 -16.42
N LEU A 185 5.58 -21.49 -16.43
CA LEU A 185 4.61 -21.79 -17.49
C LEU A 185 5.10 -21.33 -18.88
N LYS A 186 5.70 -20.13 -18.98
CA LYS A 186 6.22 -19.62 -20.26
C LYS A 186 7.34 -20.51 -20.80
N THR A 187 8.32 -20.84 -19.97
CA THR A 187 9.52 -21.58 -20.41
C THR A 187 9.28 -23.06 -20.65
N THR A 188 8.16 -23.59 -20.14
CA THR A 188 7.78 -25.01 -20.31
C THR A 188 6.56 -25.20 -21.22
N ASN A 189 6.19 -24.18 -22.01
CA ASN A 189 5.03 -24.21 -22.92
C ASN A 189 3.71 -24.61 -22.22
N GLY A 190 3.49 -24.08 -21.02
CA GLY A 190 2.27 -24.29 -20.23
C GLY A 190 2.26 -25.57 -19.39
N ASN A 191 3.39 -26.25 -19.23
CA ASN A 191 3.46 -27.45 -18.39
C ASN A 191 3.39 -27.07 -16.90
N GLU A 192 2.23 -27.28 -16.28
CA GLU A 192 1.93 -26.99 -14.88
C GLU A 192 2.85 -27.74 -13.91
N GLN A 193 3.18 -28.99 -14.19
CA GLN A 193 4.03 -29.79 -13.29
C GLN A 193 5.46 -29.23 -13.26
N GLU A 194 6.01 -28.87 -14.40
CA GLU A 194 7.35 -28.28 -14.47
C GLU A 194 7.40 -26.89 -13.86
N ALA A 195 6.36 -26.08 -14.06
CA ALA A 195 6.24 -24.79 -13.39
C ALA A 195 6.18 -24.96 -11.86
N GLN A 196 5.41 -25.93 -11.36
CA GLN A 196 5.35 -26.24 -9.91
C GLN A 196 6.69 -26.74 -9.37
N LYS A 197 7.45 -27.53 -10.09
CA LYS A 197 8.80 -27.96 -9.70
C LYS A 197 9.76 -26.79 -9.54
N LEU A 198 9.74 -25.86 -10.52
CA LEU A 198 10.55 -24.63 -10.42
C LEU A 198 10.20 -23.83 -9.16
N VAL A 199 8.91 -23.58 -8.94
CA VAL A 199 8.44 -22.81 -7.78
C VAL A 199 8.75 -23.54 -6.47
N ALA A 200 8.57 -24.86 -6.39
CA ALA A 200 8.94 -25.66 -5.22
C ALA A 200 10.44 -25.52 -4.89
N SER A 201 11.33 -25.54 -5.91
CA SER A 201 12.76 -25.33 -5.71
C SER A 201 13.09 -23.93 -5.20
N ILE A 202 12.44 -22.90 -5.73
CA ILE A 202 12.56 -21.51 -5.24
C ILE A 202 12.08 -21.40 -3.78
N LEU A 203 10.93 -22.01 -3.46
CA LEU A 203 10.41 -22.02 -2.10
C LEU A 203 11.32 -22.77 -1.13
N LYS A 204 11.93 -23.88 -1.55
CA LYS A 204 12.94 -24.62 -0.77
C LYS A 204 14.13 -23.74 -0.43
N ASN A 205 14.54 -22.89 -1.35
CA ASN A 205 15.63 -21.93 -1.18
C ASN A 205 15.22 -20.65 -0.40
N THR A 206 13.98 -20.57 0.07
CA THR A 206 13.45 -19.45 0.85
C THR A 206 13.37 -19.85 2.33
N PRO A 207 14.41 -19.62 3.14
CA PRO A 207 14.45 -20.09 4.54
C PRO A 207 13.44 -19.39 5.44
N VAL A 208 13.08 -18.13 5.13
CA VAL A 208 12.19 -17.31 5.93
C VAL A 208 11.20 -16.54 5.04
N PHE A 209 9.95 -16.54 5.45
CA PHE A 209 8.90 -15.68 4.88
C PHE A 209 8.63 -14.52 5.82
N GLU A 210 8.82 -13.30 5.35
CA GLU A 210 8.60 -12.08 6.13
C GLU A 210 7.14 -11.60 6.06
N ASN A 211 6.69 -10.84 7.06
CA ASN A 211 5.29 -10.42 7.16
C ASN A 211 4.86 -9.37 6.10
N GLY A 212 5.79 -8.80 5.35
CA GLY A 212 5.54 -7.79 4.31
C GLY A 212 6.78 -7.49 3.51
N GLY A 213 6.64 -6.72 2.43
CA GLY A 213 7.73 -6.36 1.53
C GLY A 213 8.84 -5.59 2.23
N ARG A 214 8.50 -4.59 3.03
CA ARG A 214 9.48 -3.79 3.78
C ARG A 214 10.22 -4.62 4.85
N ALA A 215 9.57 -5.57 5.49
CA ALA A 215 10.23 -6.48 6.42
C ALA A 215 11.24 -7.38 5.68
N ALA A 216 10.89 -7.89 4.50
CA ALA A 216 11.80 -8.65 3.64
C ALA A 216 13.01 -7.79 3.22
N THR A 217 12.78 -6.55 2.81
CA THR A 217 13.85 -5.58 2.50
C THR A 217 14.79 -5.37 3.69
N THR A 218 14.24 -5.18 4.89
CA THR A 218 15.02 -4.99 6.13
C THR A 218 15.86 -6.23 6.45
N THR A 219 15.29 -7.42 6.33
CA THR A 219 15.99 -8.69 6.55
C THR A 219 17.14 -8.85 5.57
N PHE A 220 16.90 -8.54 4.29
CA PHE A 220 17.95 -8.62 3.27
C PHE A 220 19.04 -7.55 3.47
N THR A 221 18.68 -6.27 3.63
CA THR A 221 19.62 -5.16 3.60
C THR A 221 20.34 -4.91 4.93
N GLN A 222 19.60 -4.95 6.06
CA GLN A 222 20.12 -4.56 7.37
C GLN A 222 20.58 -5.77 8.20
N ARG A 223 19.87 -6.90 8.10
CA ARG A 223 20.26 -8.13 8.81
C ARG A 223 21.25 -8.98 8.00
N ASN A 224 21.50 -8.58 6.74
CA ASN A 224 22.42 -9.25 5.82
C ASN A 224 22.09 -10.75 5.60
N ILE A 225 20.80 -11.09 5.58
CA ILE A 225 20.30 -12.45 5.36
C ILE A 225 19.91 -12.62 3.89
N GLY A 226 20.25 -13.75 3.29
CA GLY A 226 19.92 -14.12 1.91
C GLY A 226 20.89 -13.58 0.86
N ASP A 227 20.85 -14.17 -0.31
CA ASP A 227 21.62 -13.78 -1.50
C ASP A 227 20.80 -12.92 -2.45
N VAL A 228 19.46 -13.12 -2.46
CA VAL A 228 18.49 -12.48 -3.33
C VAL A 228 17.26 -12.06 -2.54
N LEU A 229 16.79 -10.84 -2.77
CA LEU A 229 15.46 -10.38 -2.40
C LEU A 229 14.61 -10.28 -3.66
N ILE A 230 13.45 -10.94 -3.69
CA ILE A 230 12.45 -10.73 -4.75
C ILE A 230 11.47 -9.67 -4.24
N THR A 231 11.39 -8.56 -4.94
CA THR A 231 10.55 -7.42 -4.53
C THR A 231 10.09 -6.59 -5.72
N PHE A 232 9.27 -5.58 -5.46
CA PHE A 232 8.86 -4.62 -6.48
C PHE A 232 10.03 -3.76 -6.97
N GLU A 233 10.01 -3.40 -8.23
CA GLU A 233 11.03 -2.57 -8.90
C GLU A 233 11.26 -1.25 -8.19
N ASN A 234 10.19 -0.56 -7.79
CA ASN A 234 10.30 0.70 -7.04
C ASN A 234 11.05 0.52 -5.72
N GLU A 235 10.79 -0.54 -4.98
CA GLU A 235 11.51 -0.85 -3.73
C GLU A 235 12.97 -1.18 -3.99
N ALA A 236 13.26 -2.01 -5.00
CA ALA A 236 14.63 -2.38 -5.37
C ALA A 236 15.46 -1.17 -5.79
N ASN A 237 14.89 -0.29 -6.64
CA ASN A 237 15.54 0.94 -7.07
C ASN A 237 15.76 1.91 -5.90
N TYR A 238 14.74 2.10 -5.05
CA TYR A 238 14.85 2.97 -3.89
C TYR A 238 15.98 2.50 -2.95
N VAL A 239 16.03 1.19 -2.67
CA VAL A 239 17.09 0.61 -1.84
C VAL A 239 18.46 0.78 -2.49
N SER A 240 18.62 0.36 -3.74
CA SER A 240 19.92 0.37 -4.43
C SER A 240 20.46 1.78 -4.65
N LYS A 241 19.61 2.70 -5.11
CA LYS A 241 20.05 4.06 -5.54
C LYS A 241 19.98 5.10 -4.43
N LYS A 242 18.98 5.02 -3.53
CA LYS A 242 18.71 6.05 -2.50
C LYS A 242 19.22 5.67 -1.11
N LEU A 243 18.99 4.43 -0.65
CA LEU A 243 19.31 4.05 0.71
C LEU A 243 20.73 3.52 0.89
N THR A 244 21.28 2.78 -0.06
CA THR A 244 22.52 2.01 0.13
C THR A 244 23.64 2.36 -0.85
N GLN A 245 23.39 3.31 -1.74
CA GLN A 245 24.40 3.86 -2.68
C GLN A 245 25.22 2.77 -3.43
N GLY A 246 24.52 1.82 -4.03
CA GLY A 246 25.14 0.79 -4.88
C GLY A 246 25.78 -0.39 -4.14
N GLN A 247 25.33 -0.68 -2.90
CA GLN A 247 25.70 -1.92 -2.20
C GLN A 247 24.95 -3.15 -2.75
N PHE A 248 23.90 -2.92 -3.52
CA PHE A 248 23.06 -3.95 -4.14
C PHE A 248 22.87 -3.64 -5.61
N GLU A 249 22.65 -4.68 -6.40
CA GLU A 249 22.38 -4.58 -7.84
C GLU A 249 20.98 -5.12 -8.14
N ILE A 250 20.34 -4.53 -9.15
CA ILE A 250 19.01 -4.96 -9.59
C ILE A 250 19.18 -5.88 -10.80
N VAL A 251 18.59 -7.05 -10.72
CA VAL A 251 18.48 -7.97 -11.85
C VAL A 251 17.04 -7.98 -12.33
N TYR A 252 16.85 -7.64 -13.58
CA TYR A 252 15.59 -7.68 -14.28
C TYR A 252 15.44 -9.05 -14.95
N PRO A 253 14.46 -9.88 -14.52
CA PRO A 253 14.26 -11.18 -15.14
C PRO A 253 13.74 -11.06 -16.59
N SER A 254 13.99 -12.05 -17.43
CA SER A 254 13.59 -12.05 -18.84
C SER A 254 12.08 -12.01 -19.06
N TYR A 255 11.30 -12.43 -18.07
CA TYR A 255 9.85 -12.41 -18.06
C TYR A 255 9.36 -12.24 -16.61
N THR A 256 8.52 -11.28 -16.38
CA THR A 256 8.10 -10.93 -15.01
C THR A 256 6.60 -10.61 -14.94
N ILE A 257 6.10 -10.36 -13.74
CA ILE A 257 4.71 -9.99 -13.49
C ILE A 257 4.60 -8.49 -13.21
N SER A 258 3.65 -7.84 -13.87
CA SER A 258 3.27 -6.45 -13.57
C SER A 258 2.29 -6.40 -12.40
N ALA A 259 2.41 -5.37 -11.58
CA ALA A 259 1.59 -5.16 -10.40
C ALA A 259 0.89 -3.80 -10.46
N GLU A 260 -0.40 -3.80 -10.37
CA GLU A 260 -1.19 -2.60 -10.16
C GLU A 260 -1.30 -2.28 -8.67
N SER A 261 -1.34 -0.98 -8.35
CA SER A 261 -1.50 -0.51 -6.97
C SER A 261 -2.85 0.20 -6.81
N PRO A 262 -3.94 -0.55 -6.66
CA PRO A 262 -5.28 0.02 -6.61
C PRO A 262 -5.56 0.75 -5.30
N VAL A 263 -6.44 1.77 -5.40
CA VAL A 263 -6.86 2.61 -4.29
C VAL A 263 -8.39 2.70 -4.22
N ALA A 264 -8.94 2.87 -3.02
CA ALA A 264 -10.38 3.08 -2.86
C ALA A 264 -10.72 3.90 -1.61
N VAL A 265 -11.85 4.58 -1.65
CA VAL A 265 -12.47 5.22 -0.49
C VAL A 265 -13.17 4.15 0.34
N VAL A 266 -13.00 4.17 1.67
CA VAL A 266 -13.74 3.31 2.59
C VAL A 266 -15.07 4.00 2.93
N ASN A 267 -16.08 3.83 2.07
CA ASN A 267 -17.33 4.59 2.06
C ASN A 267 -18.06 4.56 3.40
N SER A 268 -18.07 3.43 4.08
CA SER A 268 -18.72 3.28 5.40
C SER A 268 -18.04 4.11 6.50
N VAL A 269 -16.74 4.37 6.40
CA VAL A 269 -15.97 5.17 7.37
C VAL A 269 -16.13 6.65 7.06
N VAL A 270 -15.89 7.06 5.80
CA VAL A 270 -15.97 8.48 5.44
C VAL A 270 -17.37 9.05 5.61
N ALA A 271 -18.43 8.23 5.43
CA ALA A 271 -19.81 8.62 5.70
C ALA A 271 -20.03 8.98 7.18
N LYS A 272 -19.46 8.19 8.10
CA LYS A 272 -19.55 8.44 9.56
C LYS A 272 -18.71 9.63 9.98
N LYS A 273 -17.54 9.82 9.38
CA LYS A 273 -16.59 10.88 9.72
C LYS A 273 -16.89 12.21 9.02
N GLY A 274 -17.72 12.22 7.96
CA GLY A 274 -17.98 13.39 7.12
C GLY A 274 -16.79 13.79 6.25
N THR A 275 -15.89 12.85 5.93
CA THR A 275 -14.63 13.09 5.22
C THR A 275 -14.66 12.72 3.73
N GLN A 276 -15.83 12.36 3.17
CA GLN A 276 -15.97 11.84 1.79
C GLN A 276 -15.31 12.71 0.73
N LYS A 277 -15.57 14.03 0.76
CA LYS A 277 -15.02 14.95 -0.24
C LYS A 277 -13.51 14.99 -0.22
N THR A 278 -12.93 15.12 0.97
CA THR A 278 -11.48 15.20 1.15
C THR A 278 -10.80 13.85 0.84
N ALA A 279 -11.40 12.74 1.26
CA ALA A 279 -10.89 11.40 0.95
C ALA A 279 -10.90 11.12 -0.56
N ARG A 280 -11.96 11.54 -1.26
CA ARG A 280 -12.03 11.43 -2.71
C ARG A 280 -10.99 12.31 -3.39
N ALA A 281 -10.89 13.58 -3.02
CA ALA A 281 -9.88 14.49 -3.56
C ALA A 281 -8.45 13.97 -3.30
N TYR A 282 -8.20 13.37 -2.12
CA TYR A 282 -6.91 12.75 -1.81
C TYR A 282 -6.54 11.63 -2.80
N LEU A 283 -7.49 10.78 -3.19
CA LEU A 283 -7.22 9.74 -4.17
C LEU A 283 -7.15 10.29 -5.61
N GLU A 284 -8.03 11.22 -5.99
CA GLU A 284 -8.01 11.84 -7.33
C GLU A 284 -6.69 12.57 -7.61
N TYR A 285 -6.10 13.20 -6.61
CA TYR A 285 -4.82 13.89 -6.75
C TYR A 285 -3.66 12.98 -7.16
N LEU A 286 -3.76 11.65 -6.94
CA LEU A 286 -2.78 10.67 -7.40
C LEU A 286 -2.54 10.68 -8.92
N TRP A 287 -3.53 11.13 -9.72
CA TRP A 287 -3.42 11.29 -11.17
C TRP A 287 -2.97 12.69 -11.61
N SER A 288 -2.78 13.62 -10.67
CA SER A 288 -2.22 14.94 -10.99
C SER A 288 -0.78 14.82 -11.49
N GLU A 289 -0.37 15.74 -12.36
CA GLU A 289 1.01 15.72 -12.87
C GLU A 289 2.07 15.74 -11.76
N PRO A 290 1.96 16.58 -10.69
CA PRO A 290 2.93 16.54 -9.58
C PRO A 290 2.98 15.18 -8.85
N ALA A 291 1.86 14.50 -8.68
CA ALA A 291 1.83 13.19 -8.05
C ALA A 291 2.42 12.10 -8.96
N GLN A 292 2.19 12.19 -10.27
CA GLN A 292 2.75 11.27 -11.26
C GLN A 292 4.27 11.48 -11.42
N GLU A 293 4.77 12.71 -11.40
CA GLU A 293 6.20 13.01 -11.33
C GLU A 293 6.85 12.44 -10.07
N LEU A 294 6.19 12.58 -8.92
CA LEU A 294 6.66 11.97 -7.68
C LEU A 294 6.71 10.45 -7.80
N ALA A 295 5.66 9.83 -8.35
CA ALA A 295 5.62 8.37 -8.58
C ALA A 295 6.82 7.93 -9.42
N ALA A 296 7.07 8.58 -10.56
CA ALA A 296 8.20 8.28 -11.43
C ALA A 296 9.56 8.48 -10.74
N SER A 297 9.73 9.56 -9.97
CA SER A 297 10.96 9.84 -9.21
C SER A 297 11.29 8.81 -8.13
N LEU A 298 10.28 8.03 -7.71
CA LEU A 298 10.37 6.92 -6.78
C LEU A 298 10.24 5.55 -7.47
N TYR A 299 10.43 5.52 -8.80
CA TYR A 299 10.46 4.31 -9.63
C TYR A 299 9.14 3.53 -9.67
N LEU A 300 8.02 4.20 -9.45
CA LEU A 300 6.68 3.71 -9.76
C LEU A 300 6.34 4.13 -11.18
N HIS A 301 5.87 3.21 -12.02
CA HIS A 301 5.50 3.51 -13.42
C HIS A 301 4.23 4.38 -13.42
N PRO A 302 4.32 5.67 -13.78
CA PRO A 302 3.17 6.56 -13.78
C PRO A 302 2.18 6.21 -14.90
N ARG A 303 0.91 6.55 -14.71
CA ARG A 303 -0.12 6.40 -15.76
C ARG A 303 -0.09 7.56 -16.76
N ASN A 304 0.45 8.71 -16.39
CA ASN A 304 0.60 9.83 -17.31
C ASN A 304 1.72 9.52 -18.34
N PRO A 305 1.39 9.43 -19.65
CA PRO A 305 2.34 9.03 -20.68
C PRO A 305 3.46 10.07 -20.91
N GLU A 306 3.18 11.36 -20.68
CA GLU A 306 4.18 12.43 -20.81
C GLU A 306 5.22 12.33 -19.68
N VAL A 307 4.75 12.09 -18.45
CA VAL A 307 5.63 11.84 -17.30
C VAL A 307 6.47 10.59 -17.53
N LEU A 308 5.84 9.48 -17.97
CA LEU A 308 6.55 8.24 -18.27
C LEU A 308 7.63 8.45 -19.34
N ALA A 309 7.33 9.24 -20.38
CA ALA A 309 8.30 9.55 -21.44
C ALA A 309 9.52 10.34 -20.90
N ARG A 310 9.30 11.29 -19.99
CA ARG A 310 10.38 12.04 -19.35
C ARG A 310 11.31 11.17 -18.50
N HIS A 311 10.77 10.11 -17.91
CA HIS A 311 11.49 9.17 -17.02
C HIS A 311 11.84 7.83 -17.71
N LYS A 312 11.75 7.75 -19.05
CA LYS A 312 11.98 6.49 -19.79
C LYS A 312 13.30 5.79 -19.46
N ALA A 313 14.35 6.56 -19.16
CA ALA A 313 15.67 6.01 -18.82
C ALA A 313 15.68 5.22 -17.49
N ASP A 314 14.72 5.45 -16.60
CA ASP A 314 14.62 4.78 -15.32
C ASP A 314 13.79 3.49 -15.40
N PHE A 315 13.06 3.28 -16.49
CA PHE A 315 12.14 2.15 -16.70
C PHE A 315 12.55 1.32 -17.91
N PRO A 316 13.27 0.20 -17.72
CA PRO A 316 13.61 -0.69 -18.82
C PRO A 316 12.35 -1.32 -19.42
N ASP A 317 12.42 -1.62 -20.74
CA ASP A 317 11.37 -2.41 -21.39
C ASP A 317 11.46 -3.86 -20.92
N LEU A 318 10.42 -4.34 -20.25
CA LEU A 318 10.35 -5.69 -19.70
C LEU A 318 9.23 -6.48 -20.38
N ASP A 319 9.50 -7.71 -20.73
CA ASP A 319 8.45 -8.66 -21.09
C ASP A 319 7.73 -9.10 -19.82
N SER A 320 6.47 -8.68 -19.69
CA SER A 320 5.68 -8.88 -18.48
C SER A 320 4.26 -9.29 -18.78
N PHE A 321 3.60 -9.87 -17.80
CA PHE A 321 2.19 -10.28 -17.83
C PHE A 321 1.45 -9.72 -16.63
N SER A 322 0.15 -9.53 -16.76
CA SER A 322 -0.73 -9.22 -15.66
C SER A 322 -1.31 -10.48 -14.99
N PRO A 323 -1.70 -10.41 -13.70
CA PRO A 323 -2.45 -11.48 -13.04
C PRO A 323 -3.72 -11.89 -13.80
N GLU A 324 -4.41 -10.93 -14.39
CA GLU A 324 -5.64 -11.12 -15.15
C GLU A 324 -5.41 -11.94 -16.40
N GLU A 325 -4.41 -11.59 -17.20
CA GLU A 325 -4.07 -12.28 -18.47
C GLU A 325 -3.59 -13.70 -18.24
N LYS A 326 -2.71 -13.90 -17.24
CA LYS A 326 -2.03 -15.17 -17.05
C LYS A 326 -2.82 -16.17 -16.21
N PHE A 327 -3.58 -15.67 -15.21
CA PHE A 327 -4.19 -16.49 -14.18
C PHE A 327 -5.71 -16.29 -14.06
N GLY A 328 -6.33 -15.52 -14.95
CA GLY A 328 -7.78 -15.28 -14.94
C GLY A 328 -8.28 -14.42 -13.79
N GLY A 329 -7.42 -13.54 -13.28
CA GLY A 329 -7.76 -12.55 -12.26
C GLY A 329 -7.64 -13.01 -10.81
N TRP A 330 -7.74 -12.05 -9.91
CA TRP A 330 -7.43 -12.25 -8.49
C TRP A 330 -8.38 -13.21 -7.76
N ASP A 331 -9.66 -13.28 -8.11
CA ASP A 331 -10.58 -14.26 -7.50
C ASP A 331 -10.11 -15.69 -7.77
N ASN A 332 -9.73 -16.01 -9.01
CA ASN A 332 -9.18 -17.31 -9.37
C ASN A 332 -7.83 -17.57 -8.69
N ILE A 333 -6.95 -16.56 -8.68
CA ILE A 333 -5.63 -16.62 -8.02
C ILE A 333 -5.80 -16.96 -6.54
N MET A 334 -6.63 -16.23 -5.82
CA MET A 334 -6.82 -16.45 -4.38
C MET A 334 -7.37 -17.83 -4.08
N LYS A 335 -8.31 -18.31 -4.87
CA LYS A 335 -8.91 -19.64 -4.72
C LYS A 335 -7.95 -20.78 -5.04
N THR A 336 -7.19 -20.64 -6.13
CA THR A 336 -6.36 -21.73 -6.67
C THR A 336 -5.00 -21.81 -5.97
N TYR A 337 -4.36 -20.66 -5.74
CA TYR A 337 -2.98 -20.63 -5.30
C TYR A 337 -2.83 -20.37 -3.80
N PHE A 338 -3.68 -19.50 -3.20
CA PHE A 338 -3.46 -19.00 -1.84
C PHE A 338 -4.55 -19.34 -0.82
N ALA A 339 -5.63 -20.00 -1.22
CA ALA A 339 -6.59 -20.57 -0.26
C ALA A 339 -5.91 -21.66 0.60
N ASP A 340 -6.52 -22.02 1.72
CA ASP A 340 -6.03 -23.10 2.55
C ASP A 340 -6.01 -24.42 1.74
N GLY A 341 -4.86 -25.10 1.75
CA GLY A 341 -4.59 -26.25 0.91
C GLY A 341 -4.39 -25.93 -0.59
N GLY A 342 -4.28 -24.65 -0.96
CA GLY A 342 -3.98 -24.20 -2.31
C GLY A 342 -2.58 -24.61 -2.80
N ILE A 343 -2.21 -24.21 -4.01
CA ILE A 343 -0.93 -24.64 -4.62
C ILE A 343 0.25 -24.19 -3.74
N PHE A 344 0.23 -22.97 -3.21
CA PHE A 344 1.30 -22.47 -2.34
C PHE A 344 1.51 -23.39 -1.11
N ASP A 345 0.42 -23.76 -0.43
CA ASP A 345 0.51 -24.61 0.76
C ASP A 345 1.07 -25.99 0.42
N ARG A 346 0.61 -26.59 -0.70
CA ARG A 346 1.09 -27.91 -1.12
C ARG A 346 2.59 -27.91 -1.48
N LEU A 347 3.06 -26.85 -2.20
CA LEU A 347 4.47 -26.75 -2.56
C LEU A 347 5.36 -26.42 -1.34
N THR A 348 4.84 -25.64 -0.39
CA THR A 348 5.58 -25.32 0.85
C THR A 348 5.67 -26.51 1.81
N ALA A 349 4.66 -27.38 1.85
CA ALA A 349 4.69 -28.60 2.68
C ALA A 349 5.69 -29.65 2.20
N GLN A 350 6.28 -29.48 1.01
CA GLN A 350 7.30 -30.38 0.44
C GLN A 350 8.75 -29.96 0.81
N LYS A 351 8.91 -28.92 1.64
CA LYS A 351 10.21 -28.40 2.10
C LYS A 351 10.98 -29.40 2.91
#